data_6e0fb6963f70f60a4cee34a8b41b8aab
#
_entry.id   6e0fb6963f70f60a4cee34a8b41b8aab
#
_cell.length_a   1.000
_cell.length_b   1.000
_cell.length_c   1.000
_cell.angle_alpha   90.00
_cell.angle_beta   90.00
_cell.angle_gamma   90.00
#
_symmetry.space_group_name_H-M   'P 1'
#
loop_
_entity.id
_entity.type
_entity.pdbx_description
1 polymer ?
#
loop_
_entity_poly.entity_id
_entity_poly.type
_entity_poly.pdbx_seq_one_letter_code
_entity_poly.pdbx_strand_id
1 'polypeptide(L)'
;MKNKKIIYIFTIALIVILIAGYFGIRYAKEKEKEKSNFEEEFVPEEEITEEQERQTIVSLYFPNKDTEELMPEARLVDIKDIMSNPYEKLVYLLIEGPKSDKAVKVIPENTKVLKTYMEGDCVILDLSSELLNYSKDNQKQKKNMVNSIVNTLTELTEVNSVKFMIDGQVNEEFKDVYVREKQNEKQNEKQDRKQDGR
;
A
#
# COMPACT_ATOMS: atom_id res chain seq x y z
N MET A 1 -38.76 71.17 -40.88
CA MET A 1 -39.21 69.92 -40.16
C MET A 1 -38.31 68.70 -40.35
N LYS A 2 -37.47 68.63 -41.36
CA LYS A 2 -36.52 67.46 -41.56
C LYS A 2 -35.45 67.30 -40.52
N ASN A 3 -34.85 68.39 -39.98
CA ASN A 3 -33.75 68.35 -39.01
C ASN A 3 -34.12 67.79 -37.62
N LYS A 4 -35.39 68.00 -37.23
CA LYS A 4 -35.81 67.48 -35.86
C LYS A 4 -35.92 65.94 -35.88
N LYS A 5 -36.34 65.34 -37.01
CA LYS A 5 -36.43 63.87 -37.16
C LYS A 5 -35.01 63.21 -37.10
N ILE A 6 -34.01 63.86 -37.71
CA ILE A 6 -32.62 63.39 -37.73
C ILE A 6 -32.07 63.44 -36.34
N ILE A 7 -32.32 64.47 -35.55
CA ILE A 7 -31.86 64.59 -34.17
C ILE A 7 -32.46 63.48 -33.29
N TYR A 8 -33.74 63.16 -33.45
CA TYR A 8 -34.40 62.06 -32.73
C TYR A 8 -33.81 60.69 -33.08
N ILE A 9 -33.44 60.44 -34.33
CA ILE A 9 -32.81 59.19 -34.75
C ILE A 9 -31.41 59.04 -34.10
N PHE A 10 -30.62 60.12 -34.08
CA PHE A 10 -29.31 60.13 -33.43
C PHE A 10 -29.41 59.96 -31.92
N THR A 11 -30.40 60.56 -31.27
CA THR A 11 -30.57 60.37 -29.79
C THR A 11 -30.99 58.94 -29.45
N ILE A 12 -31.86 58.33 -30.26
CA ILE A 12 -32.26 56.95 -30.06
C ILE A 12 -31.08 55.99 -30.31
N ALA A 13 -30.29 56.19 -31.37
CA ALA A 13 -29.09 55.40 -31.64
C ALA A 13 -28.06 55.50 -30.50
N LEU A 14 -27.85 56.69 -29.93
CA LEU A 14 -26.96 56.90 -28.80
C LEU A 14 -27.42 56.13 -27.54
N ILE A 15 -28.74 56.17 -27.26
CA ILE A 15 -29.31 55.42 -26.11
C ILE A 15 -29.15 53.91 -26.30
N VAL A 16 -29.34 53.39 -27.50
CA VAL A 16 -29.15 51.95 -27.81
C VAL A 16 -27.71 51.54 -27.60
N ILE A 17 -26.74 52.36 -28.00
CA ILE A 17 -25.30 52.09 -27.77
C ILE A 17 -24.98 52.10 -26.30
N LEU A 18 -25.51 53.02 -25.52
CA LEU A 18 -25.27 53.07 -24.07
C LEU A 18 -25.88 51.86 -23.36
N ILE A 19 -27.08 51.41 -23.78
CA ILE A 19 -27.72 50.21 -23.23
C ILE A 19 -26.91 48.97 -23.57
N ALA A 20 -26.47 48.81 -24.82
CA ALA A 20 -25.66 47.68 -25.29
C ALA A 20 -24.31 47.66 -24.56
N GLY A 21 -23.66 48.82 -24.36
CA GLY A 21 -22.43 48.94 -23.54
C GLY A 21 -22.62 48.51 -22.11
N TYR A 22 -23.72 48.99 -21.49
CA TYR A 22 -24.03 48.59 -20.09
C TYR A 22 -24.25 47.09 -19.93
N PHE A 23 -25.01 46.48 -20.87
CA PHE A 23 -25.20 45.00 -20.85
C PHE A 23 -23.93 44.25 -21.16
N GLY A 24 -23.08 44.76 -22.07
CA GLY A 24 -21.78 44.16 -22.38
C GLY A 24 -20.83 44.15 -21.17
N ILE A 25 -20.75 45.26 -20.43
CA ILE A 25 -19.94 45.39 -19.20
C ILE A 25 -20.47 44.46 -18.10
N ARG A 26 -21.78 44.36 -17.97
CA ARG A 26 -22.42 43.51 -16.97
C ARG A 26 -22.18 42.04 -17.28
N TYR A 27 -22.29 41.62 -18.53
CA TYR A 27 -22.02 40.27 -18.98
C TYR A 27 -20.53 39.88 -18.80
N ALA A 28 -19.61 40.81 -19.08
CA ALA A 28 -18.20 40.59 -18.83
C ALA A 28 -17.87 40.42 -17.32
N LYS A 29 -18.48 41.24 -16.45
CA LYS A 29 -18.34 41.12 -15.01
C LYS A 29 -18.95 39.85 -14.43
N GLU A 30 -20.03 39.35 -14.98
CA GLU A 30 -20.62 38.07 -14.58
C GLU A 30 -19.72 36.90 -14.96
N LYS A 31 -19.08 36.94 -16.12
CA LYS A 31 -18.10 35.93 -16.56
C LYS A 31 -16.79 35.95 -15.73
N GLU A 32 -16.38 37.12 -15.26
CA GLU A 32 -15.23 37.22 -14.32
C GLU A 32 -15.58 36.66 -12.95
N LYS A 33 -16.81 36.83 -12.47
CA LYS A 33 -17.25 36.22 -11.21
C LYS A 33 -17.39 34.69 -11.28
N GLU A 34 -17.77 34.13 -12.44
CA GLU A 34 -17.78 32.68 -12.63
C GLU A 34 -16.35 32.11 -12.69
N LYS A 35 -15.38 32.85 -13.22
CA LYS A 35 -13.97 32.41 -13.19
C LYS A 35 -13.33 32.53 -11.83
N SER A 36 -13.70 33.52 -11.02
CA SER A 36 -13.14 33.67 -9.66
C SER A 36 -13.75 32.73 -8.61
N ASN A 37 -14.91 32.12 -8.90
CA ASN A 37 -15.48 31.07 -8.05
C ASN A 37 -14.93 29.67 -8.37
N PHE A 38 -14.05 29.54 -9.37
CA PHE A 38 -13.36 28.26 -9.68
C PHE A 38 -11.91 28.22 -9.17
N GLU A 39 -11.44 29.31 -8.54
CA GLU A 39 -10.17 29.38 -7.85
C GLU A 39 -10.46 29.58 -6.36
N GLU A 40 -10.14 28.57 -5.59
CA GLU A 40 -10.28 28.37 -4.17
C GLU A 40 -11.51 27.55 -3.73
N GLU A 41 -11.70 26.37 -4.31
CA GLU A 41 -12.02 25.26 -3.44
C GLU A 41 -10.73 25.05 -2.60
N PHE A 42 -10.66 25.72 -1.46
CA PHE A 42 -9.68 25.47 -0.41
C PHE A 42 -9.87 24.00 0.00
N VAL A 43 -9.19 23.11 -0.69
CA VAL A 43 -8.89 21.80 -0.14
C VAL A 43 -8.02 22.13 1.06
N PRO A 44 -8.48 21.89 2.29
CA PRO A 44 -7.59 21.99 3.42
C PRO A 44 -6.43 21.06 3.07
N GLU A 45 -5.23 21.59 2.82
CA GLU A 45 -4.02 20.82 2.99
C GLU A 45 -4.14 20.31 4.41
N GLU A 46 -4.47 19.02 4.55
CA GLU A 46 -4.32 18.36 5.84
C GLU A 46 -2.87 18.65 6.23
N GLU A 47 -2.68 19.50 7.22
CA GLU A 47 -1.36 19.75 7.78
C GLU A 47 -0.84 18.39 8.21
N ILE A 48 -0.01 17.78 7.35
CA ILE A 48 0.69 16.53 7.65
C ILE A 48 1.50 16.84 8.90
N THR A 49 1.11 16.26 10.02
CA THR A 49 1.82 16.47 11.28
C THR A 49 3.23 15.89 11.13
N GLU A 50 4.22 16.48 11.83
CA GLU A 50 5.61 15.95 11.83
C GLU A 50 5.67 14.46 12.19
N GLU A 51 4.67 13.94 12.85
CA GLU A 51 4.52 12.54 13.21
C GLU A 51 4.07 11.68 12.02
N GLN A 52 3.23 12.23 11.12
CA GLN A 52 2.83 11.58 9.86
C GLN A 52 3.96 11.55 8.84
N GLU A 53 4.82 12.58 8.80
CA GLU A 53 6.01 12.60 7.95
C GLU A 53 7.06 11.54 8.32
N ARG A 54 7.00 11.01 9.55
CA ARG A 54 7.94 9.99 10.05
C ARG A 54 7.46 8.56 9.86
N GLN A 55 6.28 8.35 9.30
CA GLN A 55 5.70 7.03 9.12
C GLN A 55 5.79 6.56 7.66
N THR A 56 5.99 5.27 7.49
CA THR A 56 5.89 4.59 6.20
C THR A 56 4.93 3.42 6.30
N ILE A 57 4.41 2.98 5.16
CA ILE A 57 3.53 1.82 5.09
C ILE A 57 4.36 0.62 4.66
N VAL A 58 4.25 -0.46 5.42
CA VAL A 58 4.82 -1.78 5.08
C VAL A 58 3.71 -2.78 4.86
N SER A 59 3.95 -3.78 4.00
CA SER A 59 3.01 -4.88 3.74
C SER A 59 3.47 -6.13 4.49
N LEU A 60 2.66 -6.63 5.40
CA LEU A 60 2.86 -7.89 6.10
C LEU A 60 1.92 -8.94 5.51
N TYR A 61 2.39 -10.15 5.33
CA TYR A 61 1.58 -11.22 4.74
C TYR A 61 1.14 -12.21 5.79
N PHE A 62 -0.18 -12.40 5.91
CA PHE A 62 -0.79 -13.37 6.82
C PHE A 62 -1.77 -14.27 6.07
N PRO A 63 -1.95 -15.55 6.47
CA PRO A 63 -3.02 -16.37 5.92
C PRO A 63 -4.39 -15.81 6.28
N ASN A 64 -5.29 -15.82 5.30
CA ASN A 64 -6.69 -15.52 5.52
C ASN A 64 -7.35 -16.69 6.28
N LYS A 65 -8.19 -16.38 7.26
CA LYS A 65 -8.86 -17.35 8.12
C LYS A 65 -9.78 -18.32 7.37
N ASP A 66 -10.44 -17.84 6.31
CA ASP A 66 -11.45 -18.60 5.58
C ASP A 66 -10.86 -19.33 4.36
N THR A 67 -9.96 -18.65 3.61
CA THR A 67 -9.36 -19.18 2.38
C THR A 67 -8.00 -19.80 2.59
N GLU A 68 -7.33 -19.46 3.71
CA GLU A 68 -5.95 -19.82 4.05
C GLU A 68 -4.89 -19.33 3.06
N GLU A 69 -5.30 -18.55 2.06
CA GLU A 69 -4.37 -17.87 1.14
C GLU A 69 -3.74 -16.66 1.83
N LEU A 70 -2.48 -16.39 1.48
CA LEU A 70 -1.79 -15.21 2.02
C LEU A 70 -2.44 -13.93 1.50
N MET A 71 -2.72 -13.04 2.41
CA MET A 71 -3.22 -11.70 2.13
C MET A 71 -2.29 -10.65 2.73
N PRO A 72 -2.06 -9.52 2.03
CA PRO A 72 -1.29 -8.42 2.58
C PRO A 72 -2.11 -7.65 3.63
N GLU A 73 -1.43 -7.25 4.69
CA GLU A 73 -1.92 -6.31 5.70
C GLU A 73 -1.00 -5.10 5.75
N ALA A 74 -1.54 -3.90 5.50
CA ALA A 74 -0.78 -2.67 5.58
C ALA A 74 -0.57 -2.26 7.05
N ARG A 75 0.66 -1.89 7.41
CA ARG A 75 1.03 -1.35 8.72
C ARG A 75 1.76 -0.03 8.58
N LEU A 76 1.36 0.94 9.39
CA LEU A 76 2.13 2.16 9.59
C LEU A 76 3.26 1.88 10.57
N VAL A 77 4.47 2.25 10.21
CA VAL A 77 5.70 2.03 10.98
C VAL A 77 6.55 3.29 10.95
N ASP A 78 7.21 3.63 12.04
CA ASP A 78 8.17 4.73 12.06
C ASP A 78 9.32 4.43 11.09
N ILE A 79 9.64 5.41 10.24
CA ILE A 79 10.71 5.30 9.23
C ILE A 79 12.05 4.95 9.90
N LYS A 80 12.32 5.47 11.11
CA LYS A 80 13.57 5.19 11.82
C LYS A 80 13.73 3.71 12.18
N ASP A 81 12.61 3.06 12.53
CA ASP A 81 12.61 1.63 12.85
C ASP A 81 12.97 0.78 11.63
N ILE A 82 12.41 1.16 10.46
CA ILE A 82 12.70 0.49 9.19
C ILE A 82 14.11 0.79 8.71
N MET A 83 14.59 2.02 8.83
CA MET A 83 15.94 2.39 8.38
C MET A 83 17.05 1.75 9.19
N SER A 84 16.83 1.44 10.47
CA SER A 84 17.85 0.84 11.34
C SER A 84 18.06 -0.65 11.04
N ASN A 85 17.00 -1.43 10.95
CA ASN A 85 17.02 -2.84 10.56
C ASN A 85 15.66 -3.27 10.00
N PRO A 86 15.43 -3.13 8.69
CA PRO A 86 14.14 -3.43 8.08
C PRO A 86 13.73 -4.90 8.25
N TYR A 87 14.68 -5.81 8.14
CA TYR A 87 14.42 -7.26 8.21
C TYR A 87 13.92 -7.68 9.58
N GLU A 88 14.62 -7.25 10.62
CA GLU A 88 14.25 -7.53 12.02
C GLU A 88 12.90 -6.92 12.36
N LYS A 89 12.67 -5.65 11.97
CA LYS A 89 11.41 -4.95 12.24
C LYS A 89 10.21 -5.63 11.57
N LEU A 90 10.32 -6.02 10.30
CA LEU A 90 9.25 -6.70 9.59
C LEU A 90 8.93 -8.08 10.21
N VAL A 91 9.94 -8.85 10.57
CA VAL A 91 9.74 -10.14 11.22
C VAL A 91 9.15 -9.96 12.63
N TYR A 92 9.58 -8.96 13.37
CA TYR A 92 9.00 -8.62 14.66
C TYR A 92 7.50 -8.33 14.57
N LEU A 93 7.07 -7.54 13.57
CA LEU A 93 5.67 -7.25 13.33
C LEU A 93 4.85 -8.49 12.94
N LEU A 94 5.46 -9.45 12.22
CA LEU A 94 4.83 -10.73 11.94
C LEU A 94 4.66 -11.58 13.21
N ILE A 95 5.65 -11.55 14.13
CA ILE A 95 5.59 -12.23 15.43
C ILE A 95 4.50 -11.63 16.31
N GLU A 96 4.32 -10.30 16.30
CA GLU A 96 3.18 -9.66 16.98
C GLU A 96 1.85 -10.23 16.50
N GLY A 97 1.75 -10.51 15.20
CA GLY A 97 0.55 -11.05 14.55
C GLY A 97 -0.29 -10.01 13.82
N PRO A 98 -1.38 -10.46 13.17
CA PRO A 98 -2.26 -9.59 12.40
C PRO A 98 -3.11 -8.69 13.30
N LYS A 99 -3.49 -7.52 12.77
CA LYS A 99 -4.51 -6.64 13.35
C LYS A 99 -5.91 -6.94 12.80
N SER A 100 -5.96 -7.57 11.63
CA SER A 100 -7.22 -7.95 10.97
C SER A 100 -7.79 -9.22 11.56
N ASP A 101 -9.08 -9.22 11.91
CA ASP A 101 -9.82 -10.40 12.37
C ASP A 101 -9.95 -11.49 11.30
N LYS A 102 -9.68 -11.14 10.03
CA LYS A 102 -9.70 -12.06 8.89
C LYS A 102 -8.39 -12.82 8.70
N ALA A 103 -7.34 -12.43 9.38
CA ALA A 103 -6.01 -13.01 9.26
C ALA A 103 -5.64 -13.88 10.46
N VAL A 104 -4.73 -14.83 10.26
CA VAL A 104 -4.30 -15.78 11.28
C VAL A 104 -2.83 -15.57 11.61
N LYS A 105 -2.51 -15.52 12.91
CA LYS A 105 -1.14 -15.55 13.39
C LYS A 105 -0.53 -16.93 13.13
N VAL A 106 0.62 -16.98 12.47
CA VAL A 106 1.27 -18.24 12.08
C VAL A 106 2.61 -18.49 12.76
N ILE A 107 3.25 -17.45 13.28
CA ILE A 107 4.51 -17.59 13.99
C ILE A 107 4.21 -17.95 15.45
N PRO A 108 4.84 -18.99 15.99
CA PRO A 108 4.67 -19.39 17.39
C PRO A 108 4.98 -18.26 18.37
N GLU A 109 4.25 -18.26 19.47
CA GLU A 109 4.49 -17.30 20.56
C GLU A 109 5.89 -17.44 21.14
N ASN A 110 6.43 -16.34 21.64
CA ASN A 110 7.76 -16.24 22.21
C ASN A 110 8.92 -16.45 21.24
N THR A 111 8.66 -16.65 19.94
CA THR A 111 9.72 -16.62 18.91
C THR A 111 10.44 -15.29 18.97
N LYS A 112 11.76 -15.32 18.95
CA LYS A 112 12.64 -14.13 18.98
C LYS A 112 13.48 -14.08 17.72
N VAL A 113 13.71 -12.87 17.20
CA VAL A 113 14.74 -12.63 16.20
C VAL A 113 16.06 -12.48 16.92
N LEU A 114 17.00 -13.37 16.65
CA LEU A 114 18.33 -13.37 17.27
C LEU A 114 19.31 -12.55 16.42
N LYS A 115 19.23 -12.70 15.09
CA LYS A 115 20.08 -11.98 14.15
C LYS A 115 19.45 -11.92 12.77
N THR A 116 19.69 -10.83 12.06
CA THR A 116 19.36 -10.69 10.64
C THR A 116 20.53 -10.05 9.90
N TYR A 117 20.83 -10.55 8.69
CA TYR A 117 21.83 -9.96 7.81
C TYR A 117 21.62 -10.42 6.36
N MET A 118 22.25 -9.71 5.42
CA MET A 118 22.19 -10.05 3.99
C MET A 118 23.45 -10.81 3.57
N GLU A 119 23.24 -11.85 2.76
CA GLU A 119 24.28 -12.48 1.95
C GLU A 119 23.88 -12.39 0.47
N GLY A 120 24.47 -11.43 -0.25
CA GLY A 120 23.99 -11.09 -1.61
C GLY A 120 22.59 -10.52 -1.57
N ASP A 121 21.61 -11.19 -2.17
CA ASP A 121 20.19 -10.87 -2.19
C ASP A 121 19.33 -11.79 -1.30
N CYS A 122 20.01 -12.57 -0.44
CA CYS A 122 19.38 -13.49 0.51
C CYS A 122 19.45 -12.92 1.93
N VAL A 123 18.30 -12.79 2.59
CA VAL A 123 18.24 -12.49 4.03
C VAL A 123 18.50 -13.76 4.80
N ILE A 124 19.51 -13.74 5.66
CA ILE A 124 19.74 -14.78 6.67
C ILE A 124 19.02 -14.35 7.94
N LEU A 125 18.05 -15.16 8.34
CA LEU A 125 17.19 -14.91 9.48
C LEU A 125 17.42 -15.96 10.55
N ASP A 126 18.09 -15.57 11.64
CA ASP A 126 18.32 -16.42 12.79
C ASP A 126 17.23 -16.18 13.84
N LEU A 127 16.47 -17.23 14.14
CA LEU A 127 15.35 -17.22 15.06
C LEU A 127 15.61 -18.18 16.22
N SER A 128 14.98 -17.90 17.35
CA SER A 128 15.05 -18.79 18.50
C SER A 128 14.26 -20.08 18.29
N SER A 129 14.62 -21.12 19.04
CA SER A 129 14.03 -22.47 18.94
C SER A 129 12.53 -22.51 19.21
N GLU A 130 11.92 -21.49 19.78
CA GLU A 130 10.48 -21.35 19.92
C GLU A 130 9.75 -21.35 18.58
N LEU A 131 10.42 -20.98 17.47
CA LEU A 131 9.88 -21.13 16.11
C LEU A 131 9.42 -22.56 15.80
N LEU A 132 10.07 -23.57 16.42
CA LEU A 132 9.76 -24.98 16.23
C LEU A 132 8.52 -25.46 17.00
N ASN A 133 7.91 -24.60 17.83
CA ASN A 133 6.71 -24.91 18.61
C ASN A 133 5.42 -24.83 17.76
N TYR A 134 5.45 -25.41 16.57
CA TYR A 134 4.25 -25.62 15.74
C TYR A 134 3.92 -27.11 15.66
N SER A 135 2.67 -27.43 15.27
CA SER A 135 2.28 -28.83 15.12
C SER A 135 3.02 -29.48 13.92
N LYS A 136 3.92 -30.41 14.23
CA LYS A 136 4.75 -31.10 13.20
C LYS A 136 3.95 -31.91 12.22
N ASP A 137 2.76 -32.37 12.62
CA ASP A 137 1.83 -33.08 11.73
C ASP A 137 1.12 -32.14 10.76
N ASN A 138 1.23 -30.82 10.97
CA ASN A 138 0.59 -29.81 10.15
C ASN A 138 1.62 -29.14 9.21
N GLN A 139 1.97 -29.79 8.11
CA GLN A 139 2.86 -29.26 7.07
C GLN A 139 2.38 -27.93 6.50
N LYS A 140 1.07 -27.68 6.54
CA LYS A 140 0.46 -26.44 6.07
C LYS A 140 0.77 -25.28 6.98
N GLN A 141 0.80 -25.50 8.30
CA GLN A 141 1.18 -24.48 9.26
C GLN A 141 2.60 -24.00 9.04
N LYS A 142 3.54 -24.96 8.85
CA LYS A 142 4.92 -24.65 8.50
C LYS A 142 5.01 -23.84 7.20
N LYS A 143 4.32 -24.30 6.15
CA LYS A 143 4.30 -23.62 4.84
C LYS A 143 3.77 -22.20 4.97
N ASN A 144 2.66 -22.00 5.68
CA ASN A 144 2.07 -20.68 5.90
C ASN A 144 3.01 -19.75 6.66
N MET A 145 3.69 -20.26 7.69
CA MET A 145 4.67 -19.51 8.47
C MET A 145 5.86 -19.07 7.60
N VAL A 146 6.46 -20.00 6.85
CA VAL A 146 7.57 -19.69 5.94
C VAL A 146 7.13 -18.68 4.88
N ASN A 147 6.01 -18.91 4.23
CA ASN A 147 5.52 -18.03 3.17
C ASN A 147 5.12 -16.64 3.70
N SER A 148 4.60 -16.51 4.92
CA SER A 148 4.36 -15.23 5.58
C SER A 148 5.65 -14.41 5.69
N ILE A 149 6.72 -15.03 6.18
CA ILE A 149 8.01 -14.37 6.36
C ILE A 149 8.64 -14.02 5.00
N VAL A 150 8.68 -15.00 4.09
CA VAL A 150 9.29 -14.82 2.75
C VAL A 150 8.57 -13.73 1.96
N ASN A 151 7.23 -13.77 1.89
CA ASN A 151 6.48 -12.77 1.13
C ASN A 151 6.61 -11.37 1.73
N THR A 152 6.71 -11.27 3.06
CA THR A 152 6.92 -9.99 3.73
C THR A 152 8.31 -9.43 3.46
N LEU A 153 9.35 -10.22 3.59
CA LEU A 153 10.73 -9.75 3.39
C LEU A 153 11.03 -9.45 1.92
N THR A 154 10.46 -10.22 0.99
CA THR A 154 10.63 -10.00 -0.46
C THR A 154 9.77 -8.86 -1.03
N GLU A 155 9.04 -8.10 -0.21
CA GLU A 155 8.53 -6.78 -0.58
C GLU A 155 9.66 -5.73 -0.66
N LEU A 156 10.75 -5.96 0.05
CA LEU A 156 11.96 -5.16 -0.07
C LEU A 156 12.67 -5.51 -1.38
N THR A 157 12.94 -4.51 -2.20
CA THR A 157 13.45 -4.68 -3.57
C THR A 157 14.82 -5.36 -3.65
N GLU A 158 15.61 -5.25 -2.58
CA GLU A 158 16.91 -5.88 -2.46
C GLU A 158 16.87 -7.36 -2.03
N VAL A 159 15.68 -7.86 -1.63
CA VAL A 159 15.54 -9.22 -1.09
C VAL A 159 14.85 -10.14 -2.11
N ASN A 160 15.57 -11.15 -2.58
CA ASN A 160 15.00 -12.17 -3.47
C ASN A 160 14.72 -13.50 -2.76
N SER A 161 15.42 -13.76 -1.66
CA SER A 161 15.29 -15.03 -0.93
C SER A 161 15.53 -14.89 0.56
N VAL A 162 15.13 -15.90 1.31
CA VAL A 162 15.30 -15.98 2.76
C VAL A 162 15.85 -17.35 3.14
N LYS A 163 16.83 -17.38 4.03
CA LYS A 163 17.36 -18.59 4.66
C LYS A 163 17.19 -18.50 6.16
N PHE A 164 16.69 -19.56 6.75
CA PHE A 164 16.48 -19.64 8.20
C PHE A 164 17.64 -20.30 8.92
N MET A 165 17.93 -19.79 10.10
CA MET A 165 18.76 -20.41 11.12
C MET A 165 17.95 -20.51 12.41
N ILE A 166 18.27 -21.49 13.25
CA ILE A 166 17.65 -21.68 14.55
C ILE A 166 18.76 -21.75 15.59
N ASP A 167 18.73 -20.83 16.56
CA ASP A 167 19.75 -20.69 17.60
C ASP A 167 21.20 -20.70 17.05
N GLY A 168 21.39 -19.94 15.93
CA GLY A 168 22.66 -19.79 15.24
C GLY A 168 23.10 -20.98 14.38
N GLN A 169 22.25 -21.98 14.18
CA GLN A 169 22.56 -23.19 13.42
C GLN A 169 21.58 -23.46 12.28
N VAL A 170 22.04 -24.14 11.23
CA VAL A 170 21.17 -24.64 10.18
C VAL A 170 20.32 -25.77 10.74
N ASN A 171 19.00 -25.64 10.66
CA ASN A 171 18.05 -26.65 11.09
C ASN A 171 17.56 -27.47 9.89
N GLU A 172 17.50 -28.81 10.02
CA GLU A 172 17.09 -29.72 8.94
C GLU A 172 15.67 -29.42 8.39
N GLU A 173 14.76 -28.91 9.23
CA GLU A 173 13.41 -28.57 8.82
C GLU A 173 13.36 -27.28 8.00
N PHE A 174 14.38 -26.40 8.09
CA PHE A 174 14.45 -25.09 7.46
C PHE A 174 15.75 -24.88 6.67
N LYS A 175 16.40 -25.95 6.21
CA LYS A 175 17.71 -25.88 5.54
C LYS A 175 17.69 -25.26 4.16
N ASP A 176 16.52 -25.19 3.53
CA ASP A 176 16.37 -24.69 2.19
C ASP A 176 16.47 -23.16 2.10
N VAL A 177 16.78 -22.65 0.94
CA VAL A 177 16.62 -21.22 0.60
C VAL A 177 15.22 -21.03 0.03
N TYR A 178 14.47 -20.14 0.61
CA TYR A 178 13.08 -19.90 0.29
C TYR A 178 12.93 -18.65 -0.59
N VAL A 179 12.15 -18.76 -1.65
CA VAL A 179 11.80 -17.66 -2.55
C VAL A 179 10.29 -17.46 -2.57
N ARG A 180 9.85 -16.28 -2.96
CA ARG A 180 8.41 -15.98 -3.11
C ARG A 180 7.81 -16.88 -4.20
N GLU A 181 6.79 -17.67 -3.86
CA GLU A 181 6.03 -18.45 -4.82
C GLU A 181 5.26 -17.51 -5.76
N LYS A 182 5.50 -17.59 -7.07
CA LYS A 182 4.75 -16.81 -8.07
C LYS A 182 3.29 -17.28 -8.07
N GLN A 183 2.35 -16.38 -7.90
CA GLN A 183 0.91 -16.70 -7.87
C GLN A 183 0.41 -17.37 -9.17
N ASN A 184 1.15 -17.25 -10.28
CA ASN A 184 0.78 -17.81 -11.58
C ASN A 184 0.92 -19.34 -11.69
N GLU A 185 1.76 -19.98 -10.85
CA GLU A 185 1.92 -21.45 -10.89
C GLU A 185 0.71 -22.17 -10.29
N LYS A 186 0.05 -21.57 -9.28
CA LYS A 186 -1.17 -22.13 -8.68
C LYS A 186 -2.38 -22.14 -9.62
N GLN A 187 -2.44 -21.26 -10.60
CA GLN A 187 -3.53 -21.24 -11.59
C GLN A 187 -3.33 -22.33 -12.63
N ASN A 188 -2.10 -22.63 -13.02
CA ASN A 188 -1.77 -23.69 -13.98
C ASN A 188 -2.00 -25.08 -13.37
N GLU A 189 -1.58 -25.33 -12.13
CA GLU A 189 -1.86 -26.60 -11.44
C GLU A 189 -3.37 -26.86 -11.24
N LYS A 190 -4.19 -25.81 -11.03
CA LYS A 190 -5.65 -25.96 -10.93
C LYS A 190 -6.31 -26.23 -12.30
N GLN A 191 -5.71 -25.77 -13.40
CA GLN A 191 -6.19 -26.03 -14.76
C GLN A 191 -5.82 -27.44 -15.22
N ASP A 192 -4.60 -27.90 -14.95
CA ASP A 192 -4.14 -29.26 -15.32
C ASP A 192 -4.92 -30.35 -14.60
N ARG A 193 -5.23 -30.17 -13.28
CA ARG A 193 -6.08 -31.11 -12.53
C ARG A 193 -7.53 -31.15 -13.01
N LYS A 194 -8.02 -30.12 -13.70
CA LYS A 194 -9.37 -30.12 -14.30
C LYS A 194 -9.41 -30.77 -15.66
N GLN A 195 -8.26 -30.92 -16.36
CA GLN A 195 -8.18 -31.57 -17.66
C GLN A 195 -7.94 -33.09 -17.54
N ASP A 196 -7.26 -33.53 -16.49
CA ASP A 196 -7.01 -34.96 -16.24
C ASP A 196 -8.20 -35.71 -15.60
N GLY A 197 -9.25 -34.97 -15.22
CA GLY A 197 -10.47 -35.54 -14.61
C GLY A 197 -11.66 -35.75 -15.57
N ARG A 198 -11.40 -35.84 -16.89
CA ARG A 198 -12.43 -36.17 -17.90
C ARG A 198 -12.13 -37.48 -18.63
#